data_6f11d6c88171275b2c1dce238a6f04fd
#
_entry.id   6f11d6c88171275b2c1dce238a6f04fd
#
_cell.length_a   1.000
_cell.length_b   1.000
_cell.length_c   1.000
_cell.angle_alpha   90.00
_cell.angle_beta   90.00
_cell.angle_gamma   90.00
#
_symmetry.space_group_name_H-M   'P 1'
#
loop_
_entity.id
_entity.type
_entity.pdbx_description
1 polymer ?
#
loop_
_entity_poly.entity_id
_entity_poly.type
_entity_poly.pdbx_seq_one_letter_code
_entity_poly.pdbx_strand_id
1 'polypeptide(L)' 'YDVAKWIKENLDFDQLILEFYTPGIPDSGWVHVSYKTEDNRKSVLTAMKENGKTIYKPNLIQ' A
#
# COMPACT_ATOMS: atom_id res chain seq x y z
N TYR A 1 1.62 -5.64 -6.03
CA TYR A 1 0.18 -5.43 -5.84
C TYR A 1 -0.50 -6.62 -5.17
N ASP A 2 -0.24 -7.83 -5.67
CA ASP A 2 -0.90 -9.03 -5.12
C ASP A 2 -0.57 -9.29 -3.66
N VAL A 3 0.68 -9.06 -3.25
CA VAL A 3 1.10 -9.20 -1.86
C VAL A 3 0.37 -8.17 -0.99
N ALA A 4 0.29 -6.92 -1.45
CA ALA A 4 -0.41 -5.87 -0.72
C ALA A 4 -1.89 -6.18 -0.57
N LYS A 5 -2.52 -6.69 -1.62
CA LYS A 5 -3.91 -7.09 -1.59
C LYS A 5 -4.14 -8.22 -0.60
N TRP A 6 -3.26 -9.21 -0.58
CA TRP A 6 -3.35 -10.33 0.35
C TRP A 6 -3.24 -9.87 1.81
N ILE A 7 -2.28 -8.96 2.09
CA ILE A 7 -2.10 -8.39 3.43
C ILE A 7 -3.36 -7.63 3.85
N LYS A 8 -3.89 -6.80 2.95
CA LYS A 8 -5.10 -6.03 3.22
C LYS A 8 -6.28 -6.91 3.61
N GLU A 9 -6.42 -8.05 2.95
CA GLU A 9 -7.57 -8.93 3.16
C GLU A 9 -7.40 -9.91 4.31
N ASN A 10 -6.15 -10.26 4.67
CA ASN A 10 -5.91 -11.40 5.57
C ASN A 10 -5.20 -11.05 6.87
N LEU A 11 -4.49 -9.94 6.95
CA LEU A 11 -3.70 -9.60 8.12
C LEU A 11 -4.26 -8.37 8.84
N ASP A 12 -3.97 -8.30 10.14
CA ASP A 12 -4.18 -7.09 10.90
C ASP A 12 -2.94 -6.20 10.77
N PHE A 13 -3.13 -4.90 10.59
CA PHE A 13 -2.01 -3.97 10.41
C PHE A 13 -2.45 -2.54 10.75
N ASP A 14 -1.48 -1.68 11.06
CA ASP A 14 -1.75 -0.27 11.29
C ASP A 14 -1.82 0.50 9.98
N GLN A 15 -0.80 0.38 9.14
CA GLN A 15 -0.76 1.06 7.85
C GLN A 15 -0.11 0.16 6.79
N LEU A 16 -0.72 0.14 5.62
CA LEU A 16 -0.21 -0.57 4.45
C LEU A 16 -0.04 0.44 3.33
N ILE A 17 1.17 0.53 2.79
CA ILE A 17 1.46 1.42 1.68
C ILE A 17 2.06 0.61 0.54
N LEU A 18 1.42 0.68 -0.61
CA LEU A 18 1.98 0.15 -1.86
C LEU A 18 2.70 1.30 -2.54
N GLU A 19 4.04 1.26 -2.55
CA GLU A 19 4.87 2.35 -3.04
C GLU A 19 5.32 2.14 -4.48
N PHE A 20 5.10 3.15 -5.32
CA PHE A 20 5.61 3.22 -6.69
C PHE A 20 5.15 2.06 -7.57
N TYR A 21 3.94 1.58 -7.33
CA TYR A 21 3.33 0.56 -8.17
C TYR A 21 2.93 1.16 -9.51
N THR A 22 3.25 0.45 -10.60
CA THR A 22 2.80 0.82 -11.94
C THR A 22 1.61 -0.07 -12.30
N PRO A 23 0.42 0.50 -12.46
CA PRO A 23 -0.76 -0.28 -12.86
C PRO A 23 -0.49 -1.07 -14.14
N GLY A 24 -0.87 -2.34 -14.14
CA GLY A 24 -0.60 -3.25 -15.25
C GLY A 24 0.72 -4.00 -15.16
N ILE A 25 1.59 -3.65 -14.21
CA ILE A 25 2.85 -4.35 -13.97
C ILE A 25 2.83 -4.89 -12.54
N PRO A 26 2.37 -6.13 -12.32
CA PRO A 26 2.16 -6.67 -10.97
C PRO A 26 3.39 -6.72 -10.08
N ASP A 27 4.58 -6.86 -10.69
CA ASP A 27 5.83 -6.97 -9.95
C ASP A 27 6.48 -5.63 -9.61
N SER A 28 5.80 -4.52 -9.94
CA SER A 28 6.33 -3.19 -9.67
C SER A 28 6.01 -2.74 -8.26
N GLY A 29 6.86 -1.84 -7.73
CA GLY A 29 6.64 -1.21 -6.44
C GLY A 29 7.12 -2.01 -5.25
N TRP A 30 6.91 -1.44 -4.09
CA TRP A 30 7.27 -2.03 -2.80
C TRP A 30 6.07 -2.00 -1.87
N VAL A 31 6.03 -2.96 -0.93
CA VAL A 31 5.00 -3.00 0.11
C VAL A 31 5.62 -2.58 1.42
N HIS A 32 5.04 -1.54 2.04
CA HIS A 32 5.35 -1.13 3.40
C HIS A 32 4.18 -1.46 4.29
N VAL A 33 4.41 -2.19 5.36
CA VAL A 33 3.37 -2.49 6.33
C VAL A 33 3.89 -2.23 7.74
N SER A 34 3.07 -1.57 8.55
CA SER A 34 3.37 -1.34 9.96
C SER A 34 2.33 -2.04 10.83
N TYR A 35 2.73 -2.34 12.05
CA TYR A 35 1.89 -3.05 13.00
C TYR A 35 2.07 -2.45 14.39
N LYS A 36 0.96 -2.32 15.09
CA LYS A 36 0.94 -1.93 16.51
C LYS A 36 0.40 -3.09 17.33
N THR A 37 0.76 -3.12 18.62
CA THR A 37 0.19 -4.12 19.52
C THR A 37 -1.30 -3.90 19.77
N GLU A 38 -1.77 -2.65 19.64
CA GLU A 38 -3.17 -2.27 19.85
C GLU A 38 -3.58 -1.18 18.85
N ASP A 39 -4.89 -1.10 18.58
CA ASP A 39 -5.48 -0.02 17.79
C ASP A 39 -4.91 0.12 16.38
N ASN A 40 -4.74 -0.99 15.70
CA ASN A 40 -4.32 -0.98 14.29
C ASN A 40 -5.42 -0.36 13.43
N ARG A 41 -5.07 0.69 12.68
CA ARG A 41 -6.03 1.50 11.92
C ARG A 41 -6.47 0.85 10.62
N LYS A 42 -5.74 -0.12 10.13
CA LYS A 42 -5.95 -0.71 8.80
C LYS A 42 -5.97 0.34 7.69
N SER A 43 -5.11 1.34 7.82
CA SER A 43 -4.98 2.39 6.81
C SER A 43 -4.25 1.85 5.59
N VAL A 44 -4.84 2.01 4.41
CA VAL A 44 -4.29 1.53 3.15
C VAL A 44 -4.06 2.71 2.22
N LEU A 45 -2.83 2.81 1.68
CA LEU A 45 -2.46 3.88 0.77
C LEU A 45 -1.67 3.32 -0.41
N THR A 46 -1.75 4.02 -1.53
CA THR A 46 -0.88 3.80 -2.67
C THR A 46 -0.06 5.06 -2.90
N ALA A 47 1.26 4.93 -2.88
CA ALA A 47 2.17 6.04 -3.14
C ALA A 47 2.61 5.99 -4.61
N MET A 48 2.45 7.09 -5.31
CA MET A 48 2.78 7.22 -6.72
C MET A 48 3.63 8.46 -6.96
N LYS A 49 4.44 8.42 -8.02
CA LYS A 49 5.14 9.62 -8.50
C LYS A 49 4.34 10.29 -9.59
N GLU A 50 4.15 11.58 -9.44
CA GLU A 50 3.45 12.39 -10.43
C GLU A 50 4.13 13.74 -10.52
N ASN A 51 4.61 14.10 -11.71
CA ASN A 51 5.34 15.35 -11.95
C ASN A 51 6.53 15.56 -11.00
N GLY A 52 7.26 14.49 -10.70
CA GLY A 52 8.42 14.54 -9.81
C GLY A 52 8.11 14.59 -8.33
N LYS A 53 6.83 14.50 -7.96
CA LYS A 53 6.37 14.52 -6.57
C LYS A 53 5.73 13.19 -6.18
N THR A 54 5.95 12.77 -4.94
CA THR A 54 5.28 11.60 -4.40
C THR A 54 3.91 12.01 -3.89
N ILE A 55 2.87 11.35 -4.38
CA ILE A 55 1.50 11.55 -3.91
C ILE A 55 0.96 10.26 -3.31
N TYR A 56 0.11 10.39 -2.32
CA TYR A 56 -0.52 9.26 -1.64
C TYR A 56 -2.01 9.27 -1.93
N LYS A 57 -2.52 8.15 -2.43
CA LYS A 57 -3.95 7.98 -2.69
C LYS A 57 -4.51 6.91 -1.77
N PRO A 58 -5.72 7.09 -1.25
CA PRO A 58 -6.30 6.08 -0.37
C PRO A 58 -6.57 4.77 -1.11
N ASN A 59 -6.43 3.66 -0.36
CA ASN A 59 -6.65 2.31 -0.85
C ASN A 59 -5.63 1.85 -1.89
N LEU A 60 -5.78 0.61 -2.37
CA LEU A 60 -4.93 0.08 -3.43
C LEU A 60 -5.50 0.46 -4.79
N ILE A 61 -4.68 1.14 -5.58
CA ILE A 61 -5.09 1.60 -6.91
C ILE A 61 -4.42 0.71 -7.95
N GLN A 62 -5.22 0.20 -8.84
CA GLN A 62 -4.75 -0.67 -9.89
C GLN A 62 -4.73 0.04 -11.25
#